data_83a5cda833177a7a506fa6460fb6c588
#
_entry.id   83a5cda833177a7a506fa6460fb6c588
#
_cell.length_a   1.000
_cell.length_b   1.000
_cell.length_c   1.000
_cell.angle_alpha   90.00
_cell.angle_beta   90.00
_cell.angle_gamma   90.00
#
_symmetry.space_group_name_H-M   'P 1'
#
loop_
_entity.id
_entity.type
_entity.pdbx_description
1 polymer ?
#
loop_
_entity_poly.entity_id
_entity_poly.type
_entity_poly.pdbx_seq_one_letter_code
_entity_poly.pdbx_strand_id
1 'polypeptide(L)'
;MASERLYRGFISETPEQTFFHGHSFTANPLGCAAALASLDLLQHNPERYQQFESRHRPLLEQLSGHPLVKRVRCLGTMAAFELEAGATSYLNPVGRKIQRLCLEQGVFLRPLGNVVYLLPPLRISDSQLERCYAALGTALQQLD
;
A
#
# COMPACT_ATOMS: atom_id res chain seq x y z
N MET A 1 0.83 8.09 19.50
CA MET A 1 0.43 8.23 20.93
C MET A 1 1.40 7.41 21.77
N ALA A 2 1.82 7.91 22.91
CA ALA A 2 2.68 7.21 23.86
C ALA A 2 1.91 6.92 25.15
N SER A 3 2.27 5.85 25.85
CA SER A 3 1.72 5.60 27.19
C SER A 3 2.27 6.62 28.19
N GLU A 4 1.53 6.87 29.27
CA GLU A 4 1.95 7.77 30.34
C GLU A 4 3.34 7.41 30.91
N ARG A 5 3.63 6.11 30.99
CA ARG A 5 4.94 5.60 31.46
C ARG A 5 6.08 6.01 30.50
N LEU A 6 5.86 5.94 29.19
CA LEU A 6 6.85 6.36 28.20
C LEU A 6 7.00 7.88 28.19
N TYR A 7 5.89 8.62 28.27
CA TYR A 7 5.91 10.07 28.31
C TYR A 7 6.71 10.58 29.51
N ARG A 8 6.46 10.04 30.71
CA ARG A 8 7.21 10.41 31.93
C ARG A 8 8.70 10.10 31.85
N GLY A 9 9.11 9.11 31.08
CA GLY A 9 10.53 8.78 30.87
C GLY A 9 11.32 9.89 30.17
N PHE A 10 10.63 10.81 29.48
CA PHE A 10 11.25 11.95 28.79
C PHE A 10 11.05 13.28 29.52
N ILE A 11 10.28 13.31 30.62
CA ILE A 11 10.14 14.51 31.45
C ILE A 11 11.26 14.52 32.46
N SER A 12 12.19 15.44 32.28
CA SER A 12 13.35 15.61 33.16
C SER A 12 13.80 17.07 33.20
N GLU A 13 14.44 17.46 34.26
CA GLU A 13 15.14 18.74 34.36
C GLU A 13 16.51 18.71 33.68
N THR A 14 16.98 17.52 33.30
CA THR A 14 18.26 17.31 32.59
C THR A 14 18.05 17.13 31.10
N PRO A 15 18.79 17.87 30.25
CA PRO A 15 18.70 17.75 28.78
C PRO A 15 18.99 16.34 28.24
N GLU A 16 19.78 15.54 28.94
CA GLU A 16 20.18 14.20 28.54
C GLU A 16 19.02 13.20 28.40
N GLN A 17 17.89 13.46 29.06
CA GLN A 17 16.70 12.64 28.96
C GLN A 17 15.71 13.14 27.90
N THR A 18 16.03 14.22 27.22
CA THR A 18 15.16 14.78 26.18
C THR A 18 15.16 13.91 24.93
N PHE A 19 13.98 13.65 24.40
CA PHE A 19 13.83 13.02 23.08
C PHE A 19 14.05 14.07 21.98
N PHE A 20 15.28 14.20 21.49
CA PHE A 20 15.67 15.15 20.45
C PHE A 20 15.21 14.67 19.06
N HIS A 21 13.91 14.45 18.88
CA HIS A 21 13.34 14.11 17.60
C HIS A 21 12.05 14.88 17.37
N GLY A 22 12.00 15.58 16.25
CA GLY A 22 10.82 16.33 15.84
C GLY A 22 10.89 16.73 14.38
N HIS A 23 9.72 16.98 13.81
CA HIS A 23 9.56 17.50 12.47
C HIS A 23 8.79 18.82 12.54
N SER A 24 8.99 19.70 11.55
CA SER A 24 8.24 20.96 11.46
C SER A 24 6.72 20.75 11.34
N PHE A 25 6.28 19.57 10.92
CA PHE A 25 4.87 19.17 10.84
C PHE A 25 4.37 18.38 12.06
N THR A 26 5.21 18.15 13.08
CA THR A 26 4.80 17.47 14.32
C THR A 26 3.69 18.26 15.01
N ALA A 27 2.64 17.56 15.44
CA ALA A 27 1.44 18.13 16.04
C ALA A 27 0.72 19.19 15.15
N ASN A 28 0.91 19.14 13.84
CA ASN A 28 0.19 20.02 12.92
C ASN A 28 -1.32 19.80 13.07
N PRO A 29 -2.12 20.86 13.36
CA PRO A 29 -3.55 20.73 13.60
C PRO A 29 -4.32 20.07 12.46
N LEU A 30 -3.97 20.36 11.19
CA LEU A 30 -4.60 19.74 10.02
C LEU A 30 -4.29 18.25 9.95
N GLY A 31 -3.05 17.87 10.22
CA GLY A 31 -2.65 16.46 10.29
C GLY A 31 -3.35 15.71 11.43
N CYS A 32 -3.49 16.34 12.59
CA CYS A 32 -4.23 15.76 13.73
C CYS A 32 -5.72 15.59 13.40
N ALA A 33 -6.35 16.59 12.80
CA ALA A 33 -7.75 16.50 12.37
C ALA A 33 -7.97 15.40 11.32
N ALA A 34 -7.09 15.29 10.33
CA ALA A 34 -7.15 14.22 9.34
C ALA A 34 -6.96 12.83 9.97
N ALA A 35 -6.05 12.68 10.93
CA ALA A 35 -5.82 11.44 11.66
C ALA A 35 -7.05 11.04 12.49
N LEU A 36 -7.67 11.98 13.18
CA LEU A 36 -8.89 11.72 13.94
C LEU A 36 -10.04 11.28 13.03
N ALA A 37 -10.27 11.99 11.93
CA ALA A 37 -11.28 11.62 10.95
C ALA A 37 -11.01 10.22 10.33
N SER A 38 -9.74 9.89 10.07
CA SER A 38 -9.36 8.56 9.58
C SER A 38 -9.66 7.47 10.62
N LEU A 39 -9.34 7.70 11.89
CA LEU A 39 -9.63 6.77 12.98
C LEU A 39 -11.14 6.56 13.15
N ASP A 40 -11.92 7.64 13.10
CA ASP A 40 -13.38 7.59 13.18
C ASP A 40 -13.98 6.71 12.06
N LEU A 41 -13.51 6.90 10.83
CA LEU A 41 -13.90 6.06 9.69
C LEU A 41 -13.55 4.58 9.88
N LEU A 42 -12.38 4.30 10.46
CA LEU A 42 -11.94 2.93 10.75
C LEU A 42 -12.83 2.26 11.83
N GLN A 43 -13.17 3.00 12.87
CA GLN A 43 -13.99 2.50 13.98
C GLN A 43 -15.44 2.21 13.54
N HIS A 44 -15.99 3.00 12.62
CA HIS A 44 -17.36 2.80 12.12
C HIS A 44 -17.51 1.64 11.13
N ASN A 45 -16.42 1.12 10.55
CA ASN A 45 -16.46 0.07 9.55
C ASN A 45 -15.35 -0.98 9.76
N PRO A 46 -15.22 -1.59 10.95
CA PRO A 46 -14.10 -2.49 11.24
C PRO A 46 -14.12 -3.75 10.36
N GLU A 47 -15.30 -4.29 10.05
CA GLU A 47 -15.46 -5.49 9.22
C GLU A 47 -14.89 -5.30 7.81
N ARG A 48 -15.11 -4.13 7.22
CA ARG A 48 -14.61 -3.81 5.88
C ARG A 48 -13.08 -3.94 5.80
N TYR A 49 -12.38 -3.60 6.87
CA TYR A 49 -10.92 -3.66 6.91
C TYR A 49 -10.41 -5.07 7.21
N GLN A 50 -11.11 -5.82 8.05
CA GLN A 50 -10.80 -7.22 8.33
C GLN A 50 -10.98 -8.10 7.09
N GLN A 51 -11.93 -7.77 6.22
CA GLN A 51 -12.22 -8.51 4.98
C GLN A 51 -11.41 -8.03 3.78
N PHE A 52 -10.43 -7.14 3.96
CA PHE A 52 -9.71 -6.56 2.82
C PHE A 52 -8.97 -7.61 1.99
N GLU A 53 -8.36 -8.57 2.65
CA GLU A 53 -7.66 -9.67 1.99
C GLU A 53 -8.60 -10.54 1.15
N SER A 54 -9.81 -10.83 1.62
CA SER A 54 -10.80 -11.59 0.87
C SER A 54 -11.29 -10.87 -0.39
N ARG A 55 -11.23 -9.55 -0.42
CA ARG A 55 -11.53 -8.75 -1.61
C ARG A 55 -10.42 -8.81 -2.67
N HIS A 56 -9.16 -8.92 -2.24
CA HIS A 56 -8.03 -9.06 -3.14
C HIS A 56 -7.91 -10.46 -3.74
N ARG A 57 -8.18 -11.52 -2.97
CA ARG A 57 -7.93 -12.91 -3.35
C ARG A 57 -8.50 -13.29 -4.71
N PRO A 58 -9.80 -13.15 -5.00
CA PRO A 58 -10.36 -13.59 -6.28
C PRO A 58 -9.79 -12.82 -7.47
N LEU A 59 -9.51 -11.54 -7.30
CA LEU A 59 -8.93 -10.70 -8.34
C LEU A 59 -7.46 -11.04 -8.58
N LEU A 60 -6.73 -11.35 -7.53
CA LEU A 60 -5.33 -11.73 -7.59
C LEU A 60 -5.14 -13.13 -8.21
N GLU A 61 -6.06 -14.05 -7.92
CA GLU A 61 -6.11 -15.40 -8.51
C GLU A 61 -6.29 -15.34 -10.02
N GLN A 62 -7.12 -14.43 -10.54
CA GLN A 62 -7.28 -14.21 -11.98
C GLN A 62 -5.94 -13.82 -12.65
N LEU A 63 -5.15 -12.97 -11.99
CA LEU A 63 -3.83 -12.60 -12.52
C LEU A 63 -2.79 -13.71 -12.40
N SER A 64 -2.94 -14.60 -11.43
CA SER A 64 -1.97 -15.69 -11.17
C SER A 64 -1.86 -16.70 -12.31
N GLY A 65 -2.88 -16.78 -13.17
CA GLY A 65 -2.86 -17.61 -14.38
C GLY A 65 -1.94 -17.08 -15.50
N HIS A 66 -1.49 -15.84 -15.43
CA HIS A 66 -0.64 -15.24 -16.44
C HIS A 66 0.81 -15.76 -16.32
N PRO A 67 1.48 -16.18 -17.41
CA PRO A 67 2.80 -16.82 -17.37
C PRO A 67 3.89 -15.94 -16.72
N LEU A 68 3.79 -14.62 -16.86
CA LEU A 68 4.74 -13.68 -16.27
C LEU A 68 4.51 -13.46 -14.76
N VAL A 69 3.37 -13.89 -14.20
CA VAL A 69 3.02 -13.63 -12.79
C VAL A 69 3.52 -14.77 -11.90
N LYS A 70 4.35 -14.43 -10.92
CA LYS A 70 4.93 -15.37 -9.95
C LYS A 70 4.80 -14.84 -8.53
N ARG A 71 4.95 -15.73 -7.55
CA ARG A 71 5.02 -15.41 -6.12
C ARG A 71 3.89 -14.49 -5.65
N VAL A 72 2.69 -14.84 -6.04
CA VAL A 72 1.46 -14.12 -5.64
C VAL A 72 1.28 -14.21 -4.14
N ARG A 73 1.03 -13.07 -3.49
CA ARG A 73 0.85 -12.96 -2.04
C ARG A 73 -0.08 -11.83 -1.66
N CYS A 74 -0.81 -12.01 -0.58
CA CYS A 74 -1.69 -11.00 -0.02
C CYS A 74 -1.61 -11.03 1.50
N LEU A 75 -1.54 -9.85 2.11
CA LEU A 75 -1.59 -9.66 3.54
C LEU A 75 -2.38 -8.39 3.85
N GLY A 76 -3.56 -8.54 4.44
CA GLY A 76 -4.45 -7.42 4.71
C GLY A 76 -4.77 -6.62 3.45
N THR A 77 -4.39 -5.34 3.43
CA THR A 77 -4.64 -4.42 2.30
C THR A 77 -3.58 -4.48 1.21
N MET A 78 -2.50 -5.20 1.43
CA MET A 78 -1.41 -5.32 0.48
C MET A 78 -1.52 -6.60 -0.33
N ALA A 79 -1.65 -6.49 -1.63
CA ALA A 79 -1.53 -7.59 -2.58
C ALA A 79 -0.29 -7.38 -3.46
N ALA A 80 0.48 -8.43 -3.71
CA ALA A 80 1.71 -8.33 -4.49
C ALA A 80 1.96 -9.59 -5.31
N PHE A 81 2.69 -9.43 -6.39
CA PHE A 81 3.24 -10.50 -7.21
C PHE A 81 4.56 -10.06 -7.84
N GLU A 82 5.29 -10.98 -8.39
CA GLU A 82 6.53 -10.71 -9.10
C GLU A 82 6.35 -10.99 -10.58
N LEU A 83 6.95 -10.13 -11.42
CA LEU A 83 7.03 -10.35 -12.86
C LEU A 83 8.27 -11.17 -13.18
N GLU A 84 8.09 -12.26 -13.93
CA GLU A 84 9.18 -13.05 -14.46
C GLU A 84 9.77 -12.38 -15.71
N ALA A 85 10.65 -11.41 -15.46
CA ALA A 85 11.28 -10.61 -16.50
C ALA A 85 12.76 -10.39 -16.17
N GLY A 86 13.54 -11.47 -16.23
CA GLY A 86 14.96 -11.46 -15.87
C GLY A 86 15.23 -11.48 -14.36
N ALA A 87 16.38 -10.95 -13.92
CA ALA A 87 16.78 -10.99 -12.53
C ALA A 87 15.88 -10.13 -11.64
N THR A 88 15.52 -10.65 -10.47
CA THR A 88 14.83 -9.88 -9.44
C THR A 88 15.76 -8.78 -8.92
N SER A 89 15.42 -7.54 -9.23
CA SER A 89 16.22 -6.36 -8.87
C SER A 89 15.32 -5.13 -8.75
N TYR A 90 15.64 -4.27 -7.80
CA TYR A 90 14.98 -2.97 -7.65
C TYR A 90 15.06 -2.11 -8.93
N LEU A 91 16.12 -2.27 -9.71
CA LEU A 91 16.36 -1.53 -10.95
C LEU A 91 15.80 -2.22 -12.20
N ASN A 92 15.09 -3.35 -12.07
CA ASN A 92 14.52 -4.05 -13.22
C ASN A 92 13.55 -3.11 -13.98
N PRO A 93 13.77 -2.89 -15.30
CA PRO A 93 13.01 -1.91 -16.08
C PRO A 93 11.54 -2.31 -16.32
N VAL A 94 11.18 -3.58 -16.12
CA VAL A 94 9.82 -4.07 -16.34
C VAL A 94 8.80 -3.34 -15.46
N GLY A 95 9.20 -2.96 -14.24
CA GLY A 95 8.35 -2.19 -13.34
C GLY A 95 7.92 -0.84 -13.92
N ARG A 96 8.82 -0.14 -14.61
CA ARG A 96 8.47 1.12 -15.29
C ARG A 96 7.55 0.91 -16.48
N LYS A 97 7.72 -0.21 -17.21
CA LYS A 97 6.85 -0.55 -18.35
C LYS A 97 5.42 -0.79 -17.86
N ILE A 98 5.23 -1.65 -16.86
CA ILE A 98 3.88 -1.93 -16.31
C ILE A 98 3.25 -0.69 -15.65
N GLN A 99 4.04 0.13 -14.96
CA GLN A 99 3.57 1.40 -14.39
C GLN A 99 2.97 2.31 -15.46
N ARG A 100 3.66 2.49 -16.58
CA ARG A 100 3.18 3.32 -17.69
C ARG A 100 1.90 2.78 -18.29
N LEU A 101 1.84 1.48 -18.57
CA LEU A 101 0.67 0.82 -19.15
C LEU A 101 -0.57 0.93 -18.25
N CYS A 102 -0.39 0.79 -16.92
CA CYS A 102 -1.48 1.01 -15.96
C CYS A 102 -1.89 2.48 -15.87
N LEU A 103 -0.93 3.41 -15.94
CA LEU A 103 -1.21 4.85 -15.90
C LEU A 103 -2.04 5.30 -17.11
N GLU A 104 -1.78 4.76 -18.31
CA GLU A 104 -2.58 4.99 -19.52
C GLU A 104 -4.05 4.57 -19.33
N GLN A 105 -4.32 3.65 -18.41
CA GLN A 105 -5.65 3.21 -18.01
C GLN A 105 -6.19 3.96 -16.76
N GLY A 106 -5.49 5.00 -16.30
CA GLY A 106 -5.87 5.81 -15.15
C GLY A 106 -5.59 5.15 -13.79
N VAL A 107 -4.68 4.17 -13.74
CA VAL A 107 -4.24 3.51 -12.51
C VAL A 107 -2.76 3.79 -12.26
N PHE A 108 -2.46 4.52 -11.18
CA PHE A 108 -1.09 4.82 -10.80
C PHE A 108 -0.54 3.74 -9.87
N LEU A 109 0.55 3.10 -10.27
CA LEU A 109 1.28 2.10 -9.50
C LEU A 109 2.71 2.57 -9.22
N ARG A 110 3.32 2.00 -8.18
CA ARG A 110 4.75 2.20 -7.86
C ARG A 110 5.47 0.86 -7.70
N PRO A 111 5.69 0.10 -8.77
CA PRO A 111 6.44 -1.16 -8.68
C PRO A 111 7.85 -0.96 -8.12
N LEU A 112 8.35 -1.97 -7.45
CA LEU A 112 9.73 -2.04 -6.96
C LEU A 112 10.51 -3.01 -7.87
N GLY A 113 11.09 -2.50 -8.94
CA GLY A 113 11.69 -3.33 -9.96
C GLY A 113 10.64 -4.24 -10.61
N ASN A 114 10.82 -5.56 -10.48
CA ASN A 114 9.87 -6.56 -10.98
C ASN A 114 8.78 -6.93 -9.97
N VAL A 115 8.77 -6.34 -8.77
CA VAL A 115 7.70 -6.55 -7.78
C VAL A 115 6.59 -5.55 -8.01
N VAL A 116 5.42 -6.03 -8.38
CA VAL A 116 4.20 -5.24 -8.51
C VAL A 116 3.36 -5.43 -7.26
N TYR A 117 2.89 -4.33 -6.69
CA TYR A 117 2.01 -4.39 -5.52
C TYR A 117 0.90 -3.34 -5.60
N LEU A 118 -0.21 -3.69 -4.99
CA LEU A 118 -1.34 -2.81 -4.72
C LEU A 118 -1.43 -2.58 -3.20
N LEU A 119 -1.47 -1.32 -2.82
CA LEU A 119 -1.75 -0.87 -1.45
C LEU A 119 -2.77 0.27 -1.55
N PRO A 120 -4.01 -0.06 -1.87
CA PRO A 120 -5.04 0.95 -2.06
C PRO A 120 -5.44 1.60 -0.74
N PRO A 121 -6.02 2.81 -0.79
CA PRO A 121 -6.64 3.41 0.39
C PRO A 121 -7.70 2.48 0.99
N LEU A 122 -7.81 2.46 2.32
CA LEU A 122 -8.78 1.60 3.01
C LEU A 122 -10.24 1.83 2.59
N ARG A 123 -10.55 2.99 2.04
CA ARG A 123 -11.88 3.39 1.56
C ARG A 123 -12.18 3.02 0.11
N ILE A 124 -11.24 2.39 -0.60
CA ILE A 124 -11.46 2.02 -2.01
C ILE A 124 -12.74 1.18 -2.16
N SER A 125 -13.59 1.50 -3.14
CA SER A 125 -14.76 0.68 -3.46
C SER A 125 -14.37 -0.62 -4.16
N ASP A 126 -15.27 -1.60 -4.21
CA ASP A 126 -15.01 -2.85 -4.91
C ASP A 126 -14.81 -2.60 -6.41
N SER A 127 -15.64 -1.76 -7.02
CA SER A 127 -15.50 -1.38 -8.43
C SER A 127 -14.20 -0.66 -8.74
N GLN A 128 -13.69 0.17 -7.83
CA GLN A 128 -12.37 0.79 -7.99
C GLN A 128 -11.24 -0.23 -7.86
N LEU A 129 -11.36 -1.17 -6.94
CA LEU A 129 -10.39 -2.25 -6.78
C LEU A 129 -10.36 -3.15 -8.02
N GLU A 130 -11.52 -3.58 -8.52
CA GLU A 130 -11.67 -4.33 -9.77
C GLU A 130 -11.04 -3.60 -10.95
N ARG A 131 -11.24 -2.30 -11.06
CA ARG A 131 -10.60 -1.47 -12.09
C ARG A 131 -9.08 -1.51 -12.00
N CYS A 132 -8.50 -1.50 -10.79
CA CYS A 132 -7.05 -1.63 -10.62
C CYS A 132 -6.54 -2.97 -11.15
N TYR A 133 -7.25 -4.06 -10.86
CA TYR A 133 -6.89 -5.39 -11.35
C TYR A 133 -7.12 -5.57 -12.85
N ALA A 134 -8.18 -5.00 -13.41
CA ALA A 134 -8.43 -4.99 -14.84
C ALA A 134 -7.30 -4.27 -15.61
N ALA A 135 -6.87 -3.12 -15.10
CA ALA A 135 -5.75 -2.39 -15.68
C ALA A 135 -4.44 -3.19 -15.63
N LEU A 136 -4.19 -3.91 -14.52
CA LEU A 136 -3.06 -4.83 -14.41
C LEU A 136 -3.14 -5.98 -15.43
N GLY A 137 -4.32 -6.60 -15.56
CA GLY A 137 -4.53 -7.69 -16.54
C GLY A 137 -4.26 -7.23 -17.96
N THR A 138 -4.80 -6.07 -18.37
CA THR A 138 -4.53 -5.48 -19.69
C THR A 138 -3.06 -5.13 -19.88
N ALA A 139 -2.42 -4.57 -18.84
CA ALA A 139 -1.00 -4.23 -18.91
C ALA A 139 -0.10 -5.47 -19.04
N LEU A 140 -0.43 -6.57 -18.37
CA LEU A 140 0.28 -7.83 -18.46
C LEU A 140 0.25 -8.40 -19.90
N GLN A 141 -0.92 -8.35 -20.56
CA GLN A 141 -1.05 -8.78 -21.97
C GLN A 141 -0.21 -7.96 -22.96
N GLN A 142 0.19 -6.76 -22.60
CA GLN A 142 1.03 -5.87 -23.41
C GLN A 142 2.53 -5.96 -23.05
N LEU A 143 2.88 -6.79 -22.06
CA LEU A 143 4.27 -7.03 -21.68
C LEU A 143 4.93 -8.15 -22.49
N ASP A 144 4.12 -9.02 -23.10
CA ASP A 144 4.59 -10.15 -23.92
C ASP A 144 5.27 -9.72 -25.24
#